data_4d48e65067afe4bb223c1a4c43d5a1e3
#
_entry.id   4d48e65067afe4bb223c1a4c43d5a1e3
#
_cell.length_a   1.000
_cell.length_b   1.000
_cell.length_c   1.000
_cell.angle_alpha   90.00
_cell.angle_beta   90.00
_cell.angle_gamma   90.00
#
_symmetry.space_group_name_H-M   'P 1'
#
loop_
_entity.id
_entity.type
_entity.pdbx_description
1 polymer ?
#
loop_
_entity_poly.entity_id
_entity_poly.type
_entity_poly.pdbx_seq_one_letter_code
_entity_poly.pdbx_strand_id
1 'polypeptide(L)'
;MSLDRRTFLRVGGWLAAGAAASACSPLYAHLADPMRPSLAWPEDIPGSFRALQRLTFGPTAAERLEAASMGTAGWIEEQLAPRQVADTAAEILVRPFDSLSLEASDLAAWDRDDVVRELRRATILRQVYSRRQLYEVMVEFWTDHFNVSVEKGDCWFLKTVDDREVIRAHALGNFRDLLWGSAHSPAMLVYLDNQANLKDAPNENYARELMELHTLGVHGGYGQGDVMELARCLTGWSVRNRFWLGDFVFRPETHDGGRKDVLRVDVEPAGQAEAEGLLDILARHPSTAEHLARKLVQRFVGETVGAHAGLVARVARAFLESRGDIGSTLRALLLDVRFEEEAEPKFKRPVNFLISALRMLDTDTDGGADLQDRLSAMGQLPFAWATPDGPTDEAAPWKGGLLSRWQFALDLTAGRVGGTRVPLDEWMEAAGAKTPDSLIDSFGSILLGTAPDETTRGALLSAVGGIEQPVAELVVAGLLSSPAFQWR
;
A
#
# COMPACT_ATOMS: atom_id res chain seq x y z
N MET A 1 19.23 -3.79 41.77
CA MET A 1 19.01 -4.52 40.53
C MET A 1 20.18 -4.23 39.61
N SER A 2 21.09 -5.20 39.42
CA SER A 2 22.25 -5.03 38.53
C SER A 2 21.76 -5.39 37.12
N LEU A 3 21.75 -4.41 36.23
CA LEU A 3 21.52 -4.63 34.83
C LEU A 3 22.63 -5.52 34.25
N ASP A 4 22.28 -6.64 33.68
CA ASP A 4 23.20 -7.56 33.01
C ASP A 4 23.89 -6.84 31.85
N ARG A 5 25.19 -7.10 31.67
CA ARG A 5 26.06 -6.50 30.65
C ARG A 5 25.52 -6.72 29.22
N ARG A 6 24.77 -7.82 28.99
CA ARG A 6 24.09 -8.08 27.71
C ARG A 6 22.90 -7.16 27.47
N THR A 7 22.11 -6.87 28.52
CA THR A 7 20.99 -5.92 28.46
C THR A 7 21.49 -4.49 28.27
N PHE A 8 22.59 -4.10 28.92
CA PHE A 8 23.20 -2.79 28.73
C PHE A 8 23.78 -2.59 27.32
N LEU A 9 24.43 -3.60 26.74
CA LEU A 9 24.94 -3.53 25.36
C LEU A 9 23.80 -3.57 24.32
N ARG A 10 22.74 -4.29 24.59
CA ARG A 10 21.52 -4.24 23.74
C ARG A 10 20.86 -2.86 23.78
N VAL A 11 20.54 -2.34 24.94
CA VAL A 11 19.88 -1.03 25.09
C VAL A 11 20.77 0.13 24.61
N GLY A 12 22.07 0.12 24.93
CA GLY A 12 23.01 1.15 24.48
C GLY A 12 23.29 1.12 22.98
N GLY A 13 23.35 -0.07 22.37
CA GLY A 13 23.49 -0.23 20.90
C GLY A 13 22.25 0.24 20.16
N TRP A 14 21.07 0.00 20.70
CA TRP A 14 19.78 0.37 20.08
C TRP A 14 19.52 1.87 20.07
N LEU A 15 19.82 2.58 21.17
CA LEU A 15 19.69 4.04 21.22
C LEU A 15 20.66 4.73 20.26
N ALA A 16 21.88 4.18 20.11
CA ALA A 16 22.86 4.71 19.18
C ALA A 16 22.52 4.39 17.70
N ALA A 17 22.01 3.19 17.42
CA ALA A 17 21.62 2.79 16.08
C ALA A 17 20.36 3.52 15.59
N GLY A 18 19.34 3.65 16.45
CA GLY A 18 18.11 4.39 16.13
C GLY A 18 18.36 5.88 15.89
N ALA A 19 19.15 6.53 16.74
CA ALA A 19 19.53 7.94 16.59
C ALA A 19 20.45 8.16 15.36
N ALA A 20 21.38 7.25 15.09
CA ALA A 20 22.25 7.30 13.92
C ALA A 20 21.50 7.04 12.63
N ALA A 21 20.53 6.10 12.61
CA ALA A 21 19.70 5.84 11.45
C ALA A 21 18.81 7.05 11.11
N SER A 22 18.20 7.70 12.12
CA SER A 22 17.41 8.93 11.90
C SER A 22 18.25 10.10 11.43
N ALA A 23 19.45 10.29 11.95
CA ALA A 23 20.36 11.37 11.57
C ALA A 23 21.04 11.14 10.21
N CYS A 24 21.15 9.88 9.76
CA CYS A 24 21.81 9.50 8.52
C CYS A 24 20.83 9.15 7.39
N SER A 25 19.51 9.19 7.62
CA SER A 25 18.51 8.86 6.60
C SER A 25 18.69 9.68 5.31
N PRO A 26 18.86 11.01 5.35
CA PRO A 26 19.17 11.79 4.15
C PRO A 26 20.49 11.40 3.48
N LEU A 27 21.51 11.10 4.30
CA LEU A 27 22.83 10.69 3.81
C LEU A 27 22.78 9.30 3.15
N TYR A 28 22.00 8.36 3.68
CA TYR A 28 21.82 7.04 3.08
C TYR A 28 21.02 7.10 1.78
N ALA A 29 19.97 7.92 1.71
CA ALA A 29 19.25 8.15 0.46
C ALA A 29 20.18 8.75 -0.62
N HIS A 30 21.00 9.70 -0.25
CA HIS A 30 21.99 10.34 -1.15
C HIS A 30 23.11 9.39 -1.58
N LEU A 31 23.58 8.53 -0.68
CA LEU A 31 24.62 7.52 -0.98
C LEU A 31 24.05 6.33 -1.75
N ALA A 32 22.77 6.04 -1.59
CA ALA A 32 22.09 4.94 -2.26
C ALA A 32 21.75 5.24 -3.73
N ASP A 33 21.60 6.52 -4.08
CA ASP A 33 21.40 6.98 -5.45
C ASP A 33 22.42 8.09 -5.80
N PRO A 34 23.71 7.73 -6.00
CA PRO A 34 24.73 8.69 -6.42
C PRO A 34 24.46 9.27 -7.83
N MET A 35 23.45 8.75 -8.51
CA MET A 35 22.96 9.20 -9.81
C MET A 35 21.63 9.97 -9.66
N ARG A 36 21.25 10.41 -8.46
CA ARG A 36 20.14 11.36 -8.34
C ARG A 36 20.46 12.50 -9.29
N PRO A 37 19.77 12.64 -10.42
CA PRO A 37 20.01 13.75 -11.30
C PRO A 37 19.84 15.02 -10.48
N SER A 38 20.71 16.00 -10.65
CA SER A 38 20.42 17.38 -10.21
C SER A 38 18.97 17.66 -10.60
N LEU A 39 18.16 18.19 -9.68
CA LEU A 39 16.74 18.48 -9.87
C LEU A 39 16.53 19.01 -11.30
N ALA A 40 16.13 18.10 -12.21
CA ALA A 40 15.81 18.44 -13.57
C ALA A 40 14.35 18.88 -13.58
N TRP A 41 14.10 20.06 -14.11
CA TRP A 41 12.75 20.56 -14.26
C TRP A 41 11.93 19.60 -15.14
N PRO A 42 10.79 19.05 -14.68
CA PRO A 42 10.00 18.15 -15.49
C PRO A 42 9.37 18.93 -16.66
N GLU A 43 9.64 18.52 -17.89
CA GLU A 43 8.90 19.01 -19.04
C GLU A 43 7.47 18.44 -18.99
N ASP A 44 6.47 19.28 -19.29
CA ASP A 44 5.07 18.84 -19.32
C ASP A 44 4.84 17.89 -20.51
N ILE A 45 4.51 16.65 -20.17
CA ILE A 45 4.10 15.64 -21.15
C ILE A 45 2.65 15.28 -20.85
N PRO A 46 1.69 15.89 -21.57
CA PRO A 46 0.27 15.57 -21.39
C PRO A 46 0.00 14.08 -21.67
N GLY A 47 -0.77 13.44 -20.78
CA GLY A 47 -1.16 12.04 -20.90
C GLY A 47 -0.35 11.10 -19.98
N SER A 48 0.98 11.15 -20.02
CA SER A 48 1.81 10.32 -19.14
C SER A 48 1.65 10.66 -17.67
N PHE A 49 1.49 11.93 -17.31
CA PHE A 49 1.37 12.37 -15.92
C PHE A 49 0.16 11.73 -15.20
N ARG A 50 -1.00 11.68 -15.86
CA ARG A 50 -2.20 11.05 -15.28
C ARG A 50 -2.00 9.55 -15.08
N ALA A 51 -1.44 8.86 -16.06
CA ALA A 51 -1.11 7.45 -15.94
C ALA A 51 -0.14 7.21 -14.77
N LEU A 52 0.95 7.98 -14.69
CA LEU A 52 1.92 7.87 -13.61
C LEU A 52 1.30 8.14 -12.23
N GLN A 53 0.40 9.11 -12.10
CA GLN A 53 -0.32 9.35 -10.84
C GLN A 53 -1.16 8.15 -10.38
N ARG A 54 -1.62 7.31 -11.32
CA ARG A 54 -2.38 6.07 -11.01
C ARG A 54 -1.46 4.93 -10.60
N LEU A 55 -0.30 4.85 -11.24
CA LEU A 55 0.63 3.74 -11.14
C LEU A 55 1.69 3.94 -10.05
N THR A 56 1.77 5.14 -9.46
CA THR A 56 2.71 5.51 -8.42
C THR A 56 2.01 6.15 -7.22
N PHE A 57 2.74 6.34 -6.14
CA PHE A 57 2.28 7.18 -5.03
C PHE A 57 2.45 8.68 -5.30
N GLY A 58 2.76 9.09 -6.52
CA GLY A 58 3.04 10.44 -6.99
C GLY A 58 4.33 10.42 -7.82
N PRO A 59 4.27 10.80 -9.11
CA PRO A 59 5.42 10.71 -9.99
C PRO A 59 6.48 11.74 -9.62
N THR A 60 7.71 11.30 -9.46
CA THR A 60 8.89 12.18 -9.34
C THR A 60 9.24 12.81 -10.70
N ALA A 61 10.03 13.87 -10.69
CA ALA A 61 10.56 14.48 -11.93
C ALA A 61 11.33 13.45 -12.77
N ALA A 62 12.13 12.60 -12.13
CA ALA A 62 12.91 11.55 -12.81
C ALA A 62 12.00 10.53 -13.49
N GLU A 63 10.97 10.04 -12.82
CA GLU A 63 10.01 9.08 -13.40
C GLU A 63 9.22 9.67 -14.57
N ARG A 64 8.89 10.97 -14.51
CA ARG A 64 8.27 11.67 -15.65
C ARG A 64 9.18 11.71 -16.86
N LEU A 65 10.47 12.01 -16.68
CA LEU A 65 11.48 11.99 -17.74
C LEU A 65 11.71 10.57 -18.30
N GLU A 66 11.77 9.57 -17.44
CA GLU A 66 11.89 8.17 -17.86
C GLU A 66 10.68 7.73 -18.70
N ALA A 67 9.46 7.97 -18.21
CA ALA A 67 8.24 7.66 -18.94
C ALA A 67 8.14 8.43 -20.27
N ALA A 68 8.63 9.66 -20.31
CA ALA A 68 8.73 10.45 -21.54
C ALA A 68 9.66 9.82 -22.56
N SER A 69 10.81 9.31 -22.10
CA SER A 69 11.85 8.76 -22.99
C SER A 69 11.46 7.40 -23.59
N MET A 70 10.78 6.54 -22.83
CA MET A 70 10.41 5.19 -23.26
C MET A 70 8.94 5.03 -23.64
N GLY A 71 8.12 6.05 -23.42
CA GLY A 71 6.66 6.01 -23.53
C GLY A 71 6.00 5.35 -22.33
N THR A 72 4.74 5.73 -22.04
CA THR A 72 3.98 5.20 -20.90
C THR A 72 3.89 3.67 -20.92
N ALA A 73 3.65 3.07 -22.09
CA ALA A 73 3.57 1.62 -22.24
C ALA A 73 4.92 0.93 -21.90
N GLY A 74 6.06 1.50 -22.35
CA GLY A 74 7.38 0.98 -22.02
C GLY A 74 7.67 1.05 -20.53
N TRP A 75 7.31 2.16 -19.89
CA TRP A 75 7.43 2.33 -18.44
C TRP A 75 6.56 1.31 -17.66
N ILE A 76 5.32 1.08 -18.09
CA ILE A 76 4.44 0.07 -17.49
C ILE A 76 5.07 -1.33 -17.58
N GLU A 77 5.60 -1.71 -18.75
CA GLU A 77 6.24 -3.02 -18.93
C GLU A 77 7.48 -3.20 -18.01
N GLU A 78 8.28 -2.16 -17.83
CA GLU A 78 9.40 -2.17 -16.87
C GLU A 78 8.88 -2.38 -15.44
N GLN A 79 7.86 -1.65 -15.01
CA GLN A 79 7.28 -1.75 -13.67
C GLN A 79 6.59 -3.12 -13.40
N LEU A 80 6.09 -3.78 -14.43
CA LEU A 80 5.56 -5.15 -14.34
C LEU A 80 6.66 -6.21 -14.15
N ALA A 81 7.93 -5.83 -14.31
CA ALA A 81 9.10 -6.67 -14.08
C ALA A 81 9.98 -6.14 -12.91
N PRO A 82 9.45 -6.02 -11.67
CA PRO A 82 10.10 -5.28 -10.58
C PRO A 82 11.49 -5.83 -10.21
N ARG A 83 11.77 -7.11 -10.48
CA ARG A 83 13.10 -7.70 -10.25
C ARG A 83 14.19 -7.14 -11.16
N GLN A 84 13.81 -6.51 -12.26
CA GLN A 84 14.73 -5.87 -13.20
C GLN A 84 14.97 -4.39 -12.85
N VAL A 85 14.13 -3.79 -12.02
CA VAL A 85 14.28 -2.42 -11.55
C VAL A 85 15.13 -2.40 -10.29
N ALA A 86 16.28 -1.71 -10.34
CA ALA A 86 17.14 -1.51 -9.17
C ALA A 86 16.42 -0.64 -8.14
N ASP A 87 16.46 -1.04 -6.85
CA ASP A 87 15.74 -0.38 -5.76
C ASP A 87 16.63 -0.08 -4.54
N THR A 88 17.88 0.24 -4.82
CA THR A 88 18.96 0.37 -3.84
C THR A 88 18.63 1.37 -2.73
N ALA A 89 17.99 2.50 -3.05
CA ALA A 89 17.66 3.53 -2.07
C ALA A 89 16.69 2.99 -1.01
N ALA A 90 15.56 2.43 -1.41
CA ALA A 90 14.59 1.87 -0.48
C ALA A 90 15.17 0.69 0.31
N GLU A 91 15.94 -0.19 -0.33
CA GLU A 91 16.58 -1.34 0.32
C GLU A 91 17.57 -0.91 1.41
N ILE A 92 18.38 0.13 1.18
CA ILE A 92 19.32 0.67 2.17
C ILE A 92 18.57 1.33 3.34
N LEU A 93 17.54 2.12 3.06
CA LEU A 93 16.79 2.86 4.07
C LEU A 93 16.01 1.95 5.05
N VAL A 94 15.53 0.80 4.58
CA VAL A 94 14.81 -0.15 5.44
C VAL A 94 15.71 -1.19 6.11
N ARG A 95 16.95 -1.33 5.65
CA ARG A 95 17.90 -2.32 6.18
C ARG A 95 18.17 -2.22 7.69
N PRO A 96 18.17 -1.02 8.33
CA PRO A 96 18.37 -0.90 9.77
C PRO A 96 17.23 -1.44 10.63
N PHE A 97 16.08 -1.79 10.07
CA PHE A 97 14.92 -2.28 10.81
C PHE A 97 15.01 -3.80 10.99
N ASP A 98 15.63 -4.24 12.08
CA ASP A 98 15.88 -5.65 12.34
C ASP A 98 14.59 -6.47 12.44
N SER A 99 13.50 -5.88 12.97
CA SER A 99 12.20 -6.54 13.11
C SER A 99 11.66 -7.08 11.78
N LEU A 100 11.98 -6.44 10.66
CA LEU A 100 11.49 -6.88 9.34
C LEU A 100 12.03 -8.24 8.89
N SER A 101 13.11 -8.72 9.49
CA SER A 101 13.78 -9.98 9.15
C SER A 101 13.59 -11.09 10.19
N LEU A 102 12.99 -10.77 11.35
CA LEU A 102 12.80 -11.72 12.44
C LEU A 102 11.59 -12.64 12.19
N GLU A 103 11.64 -13.81 12.83
CA GLU A 103 10.53 -14.75 12.89
C GLU A 103 9.48 -14.29 13.91
N ALA A 104 8.24 -14.79 13.78
CA ALA A 104 7.14 -14.40 14.67
C ALA A 104 7.45 -14.62 16.15
N SER A 105 8.11 -15.74 16.49
CA SER A 105 8.51 -16.07 17.86
C SER A 105 9.50 -15.07 18.47
N ASP A 106 10.39 -14.52 17.64
CA ASP A 106 11.36 -13.52 18.09
C ASP A 106 10.68 -12.15 18.23
N LEU A 107 9.82 -11.79 17.27
CA LEU A 107 9.03 -10.56 17.31
C LEU A 107 8.11 -10.48 18.52
N ALA A 108 7.51 -11.59 18.93
CA ALA A 108 6.65 -11.68 20.13
C ALA A 108 7.39 -11.34 21.43
N ALA A 109 8.73 -11.42 21.44
CA ALA A 109 9.57 -11.05 22.57
C ALA A 109 10.02 -9.57 22.55
N TRP A 110 9.69 -8.84 21.51
CA TRP A 110 10.02 -7.42 21.35
C TRP A 110 8.94 -6.52 21.96
N ASP A 111 9.25 -5.22 22.06
CA ASP A 111 8.25 -4.20 22.38
C ASP A 111 7.27 -4.06 21.19
N ARG A 112 5.96 -4.09 21.49
CA ARG A 112 4.90 -3.99 20.49
C ARG A 112 5.00 -2.71 19.66
N ASP A 113 5.23 -1.58 20.32
CA ASP A 113 5.24 -0.29 19.66
C ASP A 113 6.44 -0.16 18.72
N ASP A 114 7.58 -0.78 19.08
CA ASP A 114 8.76 -0.81 18.23
C ASP A 114 8.52 -1.64 16.96
N VAL A 115 7.98 -2.86 17.09
CA VAL A 115 7.67 -3.73 15.95
C VAL A 115 6.72 -3.06 14.97
N VAL A 116 5.60 -2.53 15.47
CA VAL A 116 4.58 -1.89 14.63
C VAL A 116 5.10 -0.60 14.01
N ARG A 117 5.88 0.19 14.77
CA ARG A 117 6.48 1.44 14.28
C ARG A 117 7.48 1.18 13.16
N GLU A 118 8.35 0.17 13.29
CA GLU A 118 9.32 -0.18 12.25
C GLU A 118 8.63 -0.68 10.98
N LEU A 119 7.59 -1.52 11.10
CA LEU A 119 6.81 -1.98 9.95
C LEU A 119 6.15 -0.82 9.19
N ARG A 120 5.49 0.11 9.92
CA ARG A 120 4.88 1.32 9.35
C ARG A 120 5.93 2.22 8.70
N ARG A 121 7.06 2.43 9.37
CA ARG A 121 8.18 3.24 8.89
C ARG A 121 8.76 2.68 7.60
N ALA A 122 9.02 1.38 7.55
CA ALA A 122 9.50 0.71 6.35
C ALA A 122 8.52 0.84 5.19
N THR A 123 7.22 0.72 5.45
CA THR A 123 6.18 0.89 4.43
C THR A 123 6.19 2.30 3.85
N ILE A 124 6.23 3.34 4.69
CA ILE A 124 6.32 4.74 4.25
C ILE A 124 7.58 4.97 3.42
N LEU A 125 8.75 4.50 3.90
CA LEU A 125 10.01 4.66 3.17
C LEU A 125 10.00 3.97 1.81
N ARG A 126 9.45 2.76 1.71
CA ARG A 126 9.30 2.07 0.42
C ARG A 126 8.35 2.82 -0.51
N GLN A 127 7.23 3.31 -0.02
CA GLN A 127 6.29 4.11 -0.82
C GLN A 127 6.92 5.41 -1.33
N VAL A 128 7.80 6.05 -0.54
CA VAL A 128 8.48 7.29 -0.93
C VAL A 128 9.65 7.01 -1.88
N TYR A 129 10.54 6.08 -1.56
CA TYR A 129 11.85 5.97 -2.22
C TYR A 129 11.98 4.83 -3.21
N SER A 130 11.06 3.86 -3.21
CA SER A 130 11.16 2.74 -4.16
C SER A 130 11.00 3.22 -5.60
N ARG A 131 11.84 2.70 -6.48
CA ARG A 131 11.70 2.82 -7.93
C ARG A 131 10.72 1.79 -8.51
N ARG A 132 10.35 0.77 -7.73
CA ARG A 132 9.36 -0.25 -8.06
C ARG A 132 7.95 0.21 -7.67
N GLN A 133 7.53 1.36 -8.20
CA GLN A 133 6.32 2.04 -7.72
C GLN A 133 5.04 1.23 -7.93
N LEU A 134 4.85 0.63 -9.11
CA LEU A 134 3.69 -0.23 -9.35
C LEU A 134 3.66 -1.43 -8.40
N TYR A 135 4.83 -1.99 -8.07
CA TYR A 135 4.93 -3.06 -7.08
C TYR A 135 4.48 -2.58 -5.69
N GLU A 136 4.92 -1.42 -5.21
CA GLU A 136 4.49 -0.88 -3.91
C GLU A 136 2.99 -0.51 -3.90
N VAL A 137 2.44 -0.02 -5.01
CA VAL A 137 0.98 0.20 -5.17
C VAL A 137 0.22 -1.12 -5.09
N MET A 138 0.75 -2.19 -5.65
CA MET A 138 0.14 -3.52 -5.56
C MET A 138 0.31 -4.15 -4.18
N VAL A 139 1.41 -3.90 -3.49
CA VAL A 139 1.58 -4.27 -2.07
C VAL A 139 0.50 -3.60 -1.21
N GLU A 140 0.26 -2.29 -1.38
CA GLU A 140 -0.83 -1.59 -0.69
C GLU A 140 -2.20 -2.20 -1.05
N PHE A 141 -2.46 -2.44 -2.34
CA PHE A 141 -3.72 -3.03 -2.82
C PHE A 141 -4.00 -4.39 -2.17
N TRP A 142 -3.01 -5.28 -2.11
CA TRP A 142 -3.18 -6.60 -1.50
C TRP A 142 -3.20 -6.56 0.02
N THR A 143 -2.49 -5.60 0.64
CA THR A 143 -2.60 -5.34 2.09
C THR A 143 -4.01 -4.91 2.47
N ASP A 144 -4.66 -4.10 1.63
CA ASP A 144 -6.05 -3.67 1.83
C ASP A 144 -7.04 -4.81 1.54
N HIS A 145 -6.76 -5.63 0.50
CA HIS A 145 -7.61 -6.76 0.10
C HIS A 145 -7.61 -7.91 1.12
N PHE A 146 -6.45 -8.25 1.65
CA PHE A 146 -6.24 -9.21 2.73
C PHE A 146 -5.95 -8.46 4.04
N ASN A 147 -6.87 -7.54 4.41
CA ASN A 147 -6.63 -6.67 5.54
C ASN A 147 -6.46 -7.44 6.84
N VAL A 148 -5.41 -7.11 7.57
CA VAL A 148 -5.14 -7.58 8.94
C VAL A 148 -4.74 -6.37 9.77
N SER A 149 -5.54 -6.05 10.80
CA SER A 149 -5.24 -4.96 11.73
C SER A 149 -4.26 -5.41 12.81
N VAL A 150 -3.18 -4.65 12.98
CA VAL A 150 -2.19 -4.88 14.06
C VAL A 150 -2.77 -4.60 15.46
N GLU A 151 -3.96 -4.02 15.54
CA GLU A 151 -4.62 -3.70 16.81
C GLU A 151 -5.36 -4.92 17.39
N LYS A 152 -5.59 -5.99 16.61
CA LYS A 152 -6.30 -7.19 17.09
C LYS A 152 -5.34 -8.26 17.60
N GLY A 153 -5.40 -8.58 18.88
CA GLY A 153 -4.70 -9.69 19.51
C GLY A 153 -3.19 -9.73 19.16
N ASP A 154 -2.73 -10.87 18.72
CA ASP A 154 -1.31 -11.13 18.38
C ASP A 154 -0.92 -10.64 16.97
N CYS A 155 -1.85 -10.02 16.22
CA CYS A 155 -1.56 -9.53 14.87
C CYS A 155 -0.42 -8.49 14.84
N TRP A 156 -0.13 -7.82 15.95
CA TRP A 156 0.93 -6.81 16.02
C TRP A 156 2.33 -7.35 15.69
N PHE A 157 2.64 -8.61 16.03
CA PHE A 157 3.91 -9.24 15.66
C PHE A 157 3.79 -10.17 14.45
N LEU A 158 2.59 -10.73 14.22
CA LEU A 158 2.34 -11.63 13.10
C LEU A 158 2.29 -10.89 11.76
N LYS A 159 1.83 -9.63 11.74
CA LYS A 159 1.66 -8.85 10.50
C LYS A 159 2.98 -8.55 9.80
N THR A 160 4.08 -8.42 10.51
CA THR A 160 5.41 -8.21 9.90
C THR A 160 5.82 -9.40 9.03
N VAL A 161 5.58 -10.62 9.52
CA VAL A 161 5.84 -11.86 8.76
C VAL A 161 4.87 -11.98 7.59
N ASP A 162 3.59 -11.71 7.81
CA ASP A 162 2.56 -11.70 6.78
C ASP A 162 2.87 -10.70 5.64
N ASP A 163 3.28 -9.47 5.97
CA ASP A 163 3.71 -8.48 4.96
C ASP A 163 4.88 -9.00 4.12
N ARG A 164 5.90 -9.58 4.79
CA ARG A 164 7.11 -10.07 4.14
C ARG A 164 6.85 -11.29 3.26
N GLU A 165 6.21 -12.33 3.82
CA GLU A 165 6.16 -13.67 3.22
C GLU A 165 4.92 -13.92 2.37
N VAL A 166 3.85 -13.18 2.62
CA VAL A 166 2.58 -13.32 1.89
C VAL A 166 2.41 -12.17 0.91
N ILE A 167 2.23 -10.96 1.43
CA ILE A 167 1.84 -9.84 0.59
C ILE A 167 2.96 -9.46 -0.39
N ARG A 168 4.14 -9.14 0.13
CA ARG A 168 5.28 -8.72 -0.70
C ARG A 168 5.81 -9.83 -1.59
N ALA A 169 5.87 -11.04 -1.09
CA ALA A 169 6.35 -12.18 -1.87
C ALA A 169 5.52 -12.44 -3.13
N HIS A 170 4.21 -12.14 -3.09
CA HIS A 170 3.26 -12.50 -4.15
C HIS A 170 2.57 -11.31 -4.83
N ALA A 171 2.90 -10.05 -4.50
CA ALA A 171 2.19 -8.85 -4.97
C ALA A 171 2.04 -8.73 -6.51
N LEU A 172 3.02 -9.22 -7.29
CA LEU A 172 2.99 -9.32 -8.76
C LEU A 172 3.19 -10.78 -9.23
N GLY A 173 2.96 -11.76 -8.36
CA GLY A 173 3.07 -13.20 -8.65
C GLY A 173 1.76 -13.80 -9.15
N ASN A 174 1.38 -14.94 -8.58
CA ASN A 174 0.13 -15.62 -8.90
C ASN A 174 -0.89 -15.46 -7.75
N PHE A 175 -2.12 -15.14 -8.08
CA PHE A 175 -3.19 -14.94 -7.07
C PHE A 175 -3.45 -16.21 -6.25
N ARG A 176 -3.34 -17.38 -6.88
CA ARG A 176 -3.47 -18.66 -6.15
C ARG A 176 -2.45 -18.76 -5.01
N ASP A 177 -1.20 -18.39 -5.26
CA ASP A 177 -0.13 -18.49 -4.26
C ASP A 177 -0.30 -17.40 -3.17
N LEU A 178 -0.76 -16.21 -3.56
CA LEU A 178 -1.12 -15.16 -2.61
C LEU A 178 -2.29 -15.56 -1.70
N LEU A 179 -3.35 -16.15 -2.26
CA LEU A 179 -4.50 -16.64 -1.51
C LEU A 179 -4.09 -17.77 -0.54
N TRP A 180 -3.27 -18.72 -1.00
CA TRP A 180 -2.72 -19.79 -0.17
C TRP A 180 -1.86 -19.25 0.97
N GLY A 181 -0.95 -18.33 0.67
CA GLY A 181 -0.13 -17.66 1.67
C GLY A 181 -1.00 -16.96 2.73
N SER A 182 -2.01 -16.19 2.29
CA SER A 182 -2.94 -15.52 3.20
C SER A 182 -3.74 -16.50 4.05
N ALA A 183 -4.25 -17.60 3.45
CA ALA A 183 -5.04 -18.59 4.19
C ALA A 183 -4.22 -19.36 5.23
N HIS A 184 -2.94 -19.56 5.00
CA HIS A 184 -2.01 -20.19 5.95
C HIS A 184 -1.34 -19.16 6.88
N SER A 185 -1.55 -17.85 6.65
CA SER A 185 -0.97 -16.81 7.48
C SER A 185 -1.51 -16.86 8.91
N PRO A 186 -0.65 -17.03 9.92
CA PRO A 186 -1.05 -16.91 11.32
C PRO A 186 -1.73 -15.58 11.64
N ALA A 187 -1.31 -14.48 11.01
CA ALA A 187 -1.93 -13.18 11.16
C ALA A 187 -3.40 -13.19 10.73
N MET A 188 -3.73 -13.78 9.57
CA MET A 188 -5.10 -13.90 9.07
C MET A 188 -5.95 -14.84 9.94
N LEU A 189 -5.40 -15.98 10.36
CA LEU A 189 -6.11 -16.92 11.22
C LEU A 189 -6.45 -16.33 12.59
N VAL A 190 -5.57 -15.51 13.15
CA VAL A 190 -5.84 -14.75 14.39
C VAL A 190 -6.82 -13.63 14.14
N TYR A 191 -6.63 -12.86 13.05
CA TYR A 191 -7.48 -11.71 12.75
C TYR A 191 -8.94 -12.09 12.51
N LEU A 192 -9.20 -13.21 11.82
CA LEU A 192 -10.55 -13.68 11.54
C LEU A 192 -11.02 -14.82 12.45
N ASP A 193 -10.35 -15.01 13.60
CA ASP A 193 -10.71 -15.94 14.68
C ASP A 193 -10.74 -17.43 14.26
N ASN A 194 -10.14 -17.79 13.12
CA ASN A 194 -10.12 -19.19 12.66
C ASN A 194 -9.30 -20.11 13.58
N GLN A 195 -8.35 -19.57 14.33
CA GLN A 195 -7.62 -20.33 15.36
C GLN A 195 -8.54 -20.95 16.43
N ALA A 196 -9.74 -20.40 16.59
CA ALA A 196 -10.79 -20.90 17.49
C ALA A 196 -11.89 -21.70 16.76
N ASN A 197 -11.71 -22.01 15.49
CA ASN A 197 -12.65 -22.79 14.68
C ASN A 197 -12.48 -24.29 14.95
N LEU A 198 -13.42 -24.89 15.67
CA LEU A 198 -13.37 -26.27 16.15
C LEU A 198 -14.55 -27.08 15.61
N LYS A 199 -14.36 -28.39 15.42
CA LYS A 199 -15.40 -29.30 14.90
C LYS A 199 -16.72 -29.28 15.65
N ASP A 200 -16.68 -29.07 16.98
CA ASP A 200 -17.87 -29.06 17.84
C ASP A 200 -18.55 -27.68 17.89
N ALA A 201 -17.88 -26.64 17.41
CA ALA A 201 -18.37 -25.26 17.32
C ALA A 201 -17.69 -24.53 16.14
N PRO A 202 -18.07 -24.83 14.89
CA PRO A 202 -17.49 -24.19 13.73
C PRO A 202 -17.68 -22.67 13.75
N ASN A 203 -16.60 -21.92 13.48
CA ASN A 203 -16.62 -20.47 13.37
C ASN A 203 -16.63 -20.06 11.89
N GLU A 204 -17.70 -19.40 11.48
CA GLU A 204 -17.92 -19.02 10.09
C GLU A 204 -17.19 -17.74 9.67
N ASN A 205 -16.60 -16.99 10.60
CA ASN A 205 -16.07 -15.67 10.32
C ASN A 205 -15.07 -15.69 9.16
N TYR A 206 -14.02 -16.50 9.27
CA TYR A 206 -13.03 -16.59 8.21
C TYR A 206 -13.59 -17.18 6.90
N ALA A 207 -14.42 -18.22 6.99
CA ALA A 207 -15.03 -18.83 5.79
C ALA A 207 -15.88 -17.81 5.00
N ARG A 208 -16.61 -16.96 5.71
CA ARG A 208 -17.42 -15.89 5.12
C ARG A 208 -16.54 -14.88 4.40
N GLU A 209 -15.55 -14.32 5.09
CA GLU A 209 -14.65 -13.32 4.51
C GLU A 209 -13.82 -13.88 3.35
N LEU A 210 -13.43 -15.14 3.42
CA LEU A 210 -12.72 -15.84 2.35
C LEU A 210 -13.56 -15.91 1.06
N MET A 211 -14.87 -16.20 1.18
CA MET A 211 -15.77 -16.20 0.02
C MET A 211 -16.16 -14.77 -0.42
N GLU A 212 -16.50 -13.92 0.53
CA GLU A 212 -17.12 -12.62 0.27
C GLU A 212 -16.10 -11.56 -0.15
N LEU A 213 -15.00 -11.41 0.60
CA LEU A 213 -14.04 -10.34 0.40
C LEU A 213 -12.81 -10.76 -0.39
N HIS A 214 -12.31 -11.98 -0.11
CA HIS A 214 -11.04 -12.41 -0.65
C HIS A 214 -11.16 -13.09 -2.02
N THR A 215 -12.34 -13.66 -2.36
CA THR A 215 -12.51 -14.42 -3.61
C THR A 215 -13.76 -14.05 -4.39
N LEU A 216 -14.89 -14.71 -4.13
CA LEU A 216 -16.08 -14.69 -4.99
C LEU A 216 -16.80 -13.34 -5.08
N GLY A 217 -16.64 -12.50 -4.04
CA GLY A 217 -17.44 -11.29 -3.88
C GLY A 217 -18.86 -11.58 -3.33
N VAL A 218 -19.53 -10.55 -2.83
CA VAL A 218 -20.88 -10.64 -2.21
C VAL A 218 -21.91 -11.36 -3.10
N HIS A 219 -21.77 -11.23 -4.43
CA HIS A 219 -22.69 -11.81 -5.41
C HIS A 219 -22.10 -13.04 -6.13
N GLY A 220 -21.12 -13.71 -5.51
CA GLY A 220 -20.34 -14.80 -6.12
C GLY A 220 -21.07 -16.12 -6.37
N GLY A 221 -22.36 -16.21 -6.05
CA GLY A 221 -23.19 -17.40 -6.33
C GLY A 221 -23.15 -18.48 -5.25
N TYR A 222 -22.63 -18.18 -4.07
CA TYR A 222 -22.65 -19.04 -2.88
C TYR A 222 -23.78 -18.64 -1.94
N GLY A 223 -24.13 -19.56 -1.01
CA GLY A 223 -25.12 -19.35 0.03
C GLY A 223 -24.58 -19.58 1.42
N GLN A 224 -25.42 -19.36 2.43
CA GLN A 224 -25.07 -19.59 3.85
C GLN A 224 -24.61 -21.04 4.11
N GLY A 225 -25.18 -22.03 3.40
CA GLY A 225 -24.76 -23.42 3.47
C GLY A 225 -23.31 -23.63 3.05
N ASP A 226 -22.88 -22.97 1.96
CA ASP A 226 -21.49 -23.06 1.48
C ASP A 226 -20.50 -22.46 2.50
N VAL A 227 -20.88 -21.35 3.15
CA VAL A 227 -20.08 -20.73 4.22
C VAL A 227 -19.92 -21.68 5.41
N MET A 228 -21.01 -22.32 5.86
CA MET A 228 -20.97 -23.26 6.95
C MET A 228 -20.10 -24.49 6.63
N GLU A 229 -20.24 -25.05 5.44
CA GLU A 229 -19.46 -26.20 4.99
C GLU A 229 -17.98 -25.85 4.80
N LEU A 230 -17.65 -24.66 4.26
CA LEU A 230 -16.28 -24.18 4.20
C LEU A 230 -15.69 -23.95 5.60
N ALA A 231 -16.46 -23.42 6.55
CA ALA A 231 -16.03 -23.27 7.94
C ALA A 231 -15.68 -24.65 8.55
N ARG A 232 -16.44 -25.71 8.25
CA ARG A 232 -16.14 -27.08 8.67
C ARG A 232 -14.83 -27.59 8.05
N CYS A 233 -14.55 -27.27 6.78
CA CYS A 233 -13.27 -27.61 6.13
C CYS A 233 -12.08 -26.90 6.79
N LEU A 234 -12.27 -25.68 7.28
CA LEU A 234 -11.25 -24.87 7.94
C LEU A 234 -11.07 -25.18 9.44
N THR A 235 -11.90 -26.06 10.02
CA THR A 235 -11.70 -26.50 11.40
C THR A 235 -10.33 -27.16 11.59
N GLY A 236 -9.68 -26.91 12.72
CA GLY A 236 -8.34 -27.43 13.01
C GLY A 236 -7.18 -26.62 12.42
N TRP A 237 -7.45 -25.66 11.48
CA TRP A 237 -6.45 -24.67 11.05
C TRP A 237 -6.23 -23.65 12.15
N SER A 238 -5.01 -23.60 12.69
CA SER A 238 -4.73 -22.87 13.93
C SER A 238 -3.32 -22.29 13.92
N VAL A 239 -2.98 -21.63 15.03
CA VAL A 239 -1.66 -21.01 15.26
C VAL A 239 -1.02 -21.64 16.49
N ARG A 240 0.29 -21.87 16.46
CA ARG A 240 1.07 -22.34 17.61
C ARG A 240 1.17 -21.24 18.66
N ASN A 241 0.87 -21.59 19.92
CA ASN A 241 0.85 -20.66 21.06
C ASN A 241 1.98 -20.91 22.08
N ARG A 242 2.92 -21.80 21.77
CA ARG A 242 4.09 -22.13 22.58
C ARG A 242 5.31 -22.32 21.68
N PHE A 243 6.04 -23.41 21.76
CA PHE A 243 7.18 -23.68 20.89
C PHE A 243 6.81 -23.35 19.42
N TRP A 244 7.62 -22.54 18.73
CA TRP A 244 7.33 -22.00 17.41
C TRP A 244 6.08 -21.09 17.42
N LEU A 245 6.01 -20.20 18.39
CA LEU A 245 4.91 -19.24 18.54
C LEU A 245 4.72 -18.47 17.23
N GLY A 246 3.48 -18.43 16.77
CA GLY A 246 3.11 -17.72 15.56
C GLY A 246 3.20 -18.53 14.27
N ASP A 247 3.58 -19.82 14.31
CA ASP A 247 3.55 -20.68 13.13
C ASP A 247 2.14 -21.24 12.88
N PHE A 248 1.83 -21.48 11.61
CA PHE A 248 0.65 -22.24 11.21
C PHE A 248 0.74 -23.68 11.75
N VAL A 249 -0.40 -24.23 12.16
CA VAL A 249 -0.53 -25.62 12.55
C VAL A 249 -1.91 -26.17 12.19
N PHE A 250 -1.95 -27.37 11.58
CA PHE A 250 -3.16 -28.14 11.47
C PHE A 250 -3.29 -29.09 12.68
N ARG A 251 -4.47 -29.09 13.32
CA ARG A 251 -4.80 -29.94 14.49
C ARG A 251 -5.89 -30.95 14.12
N PRO A 252 -5.53 -32.16 13.72
CA PRO A 252 -6.51 -33.18 13.28
C PRO A 252 -7.57 -33.48 14.33
N GLU A 253 -7.21 -33.42 15.61
CA GLU A 253 -8.10 -33.73 16.74
C GLU A 253 -9.26 -32.71 16.90
N THR A 254 -9.12 -31.52 16.35
CA THR A 254 -10.16 -30.48 16.37
C THR A 254 -10.82 -30.30 15.01
N HIS A 255 -10.41 -31.04 14.00
CA HIS A 255 -10.98 -30.99 12.66
C HIS A 255 -12.26 -31.83 12.52
N ASP A 256 -13.21 -31.31 11.72
CA ASP A 256 -14.44 -32.06 11.36
C ASP A 256 -14.15 -33.02 10.20
N GLY A 257 -14.07 -34.32 10.50
CA GLY A 257 -13.80 -35.39 9.54
C GLY A 257 -15.02 -35.89 8.75
N GLY A 258 -16.18 -35.21 8.81
CA GLY A 258 -17.37 -35.55 8.01
C GLY A 258 -17.24 -35.12 6.54
N ARG A 259 -18.06 -35.69 5.66
CA ARG A 259 -18.25 -35.18 4.28
C ARG A 259 -18.80 -33.74 4.31
N LYS A 260 -18.43 -32.95 3.33
CA LYS A 260 -18.93 -31.57 3.14
C LYS A 260 -19.31 -31.37 1.67
N ASP A 261 -20.18 -30.42 1.41
CA ASP A 261 -20.53 -29.97 0.06
C ASP A 261 -20.36 -28.44 0.00
N VAL A 262 -19.40 -27.98 -0.77
CA VAL A 262 -19.10 -26.53 -0.91
C VAL A 262 -19.17 -26.16 -2.38
N LEU A 263 -20.00 -25.22 -2.76
CA LEU A 263 -20.18 -24.78 -4.14
C LEU A 263 -20.56 -25.94 -5.09
N ARG A 264 -21.34 -26.91 -4.59
CA ARG A 264 -21.70 -28.17 -5.29
C ARG A 264 -20.50 -29.07 -5.59
N VAL A 265 -19.41 -28.89 -4.86
CA VAL A 265 -18.25 -29.78 -4.87
C VAL A 265 -18.34 -30.69 -3.66
N ASP A 266 -18.41 -31.99 -3.91
CA ASP A 266 -18.37 -32.99 -2.87
C ASP A 266 -16.95 -33.13 -2.34
N VAL A 267 -16.74 -32.80 -1.07
CA VAL A 267 -15.42 -32.77 -0.40
C VAL A 267 -15.32 -34.04 0.49
N GLU A 268 -14.54 -34.99 0.02
CA GLU A 268 -14.24 -36.20 0.79
C GLU A 268 -13.31 -35.88 1.97
N PRO A 269 -13.47 -36.58 3.10
CA PRO A 269 -12.61 -36.38 4.26
C PRO A 269 -11.11 -36.56 3.94
N ALA A 270 -10.33 -35.49 4.06
CA ALA A 270 -8.91 -35.46 3.76
C ALA A 270 -8.10 -34.55 4.72
N GLY A 271 -8.73 -34.10 5.81
CA GLY A 271 -8.08 -33.24 6.79
C GLY A 271 -7.69 -31.86 6.20
N GLN A 272 -6.46 -31.45 6.42
CA GLN A 272 -5.96 -30.16 5.93
C GLN A 272 -6.20 -29.96 4.43
N ALA A 273 -6.06 -31.00 3.62
CA ALA A 273 -6.18 -30.94 2.17
C ALA A 273 -7.59 -30.58 1.68
N GLU A 274 -8.63 -30.69 2.51
CA GLU A 274 -10.00 -30.30 2.17
C GLU A 274 -10.08 -28.79 1.87
N ALA A 275 -9.63 -27.97 2.80
CA ALA A 275 -9.62 -26.51 2.63
C ALA A 275 -8.62 -26.09 1.53
N GLU A 276 -7.46 -26.75 1.44
CA GLU A 276 -6.47 -26.49 0.39
C GLU A 276 -7.05 -26.72 -1.01
N GLY A 277 -7.79 -27.82 -1.22
CA GLY A 277 -8.47 -28.09 -2.49
C GLY A 277 -9.52 -27.04 -2.83
N LEU A 278 -10.25 -26.53 -1.82
CA LEU A 278 -11.23 -25.45 -2.01
C LEU A 278 -10.56 -24.11 -2.31
N LEU A 279 -9.40 -23.79 -1.73
CA LEU A 279 -8.62 -22.59 -2.09
C LEU A 279 -8.23 -22.62 -3.58
N ASP A 280 -7.86 -23.78 -4.11
CA ASP A 280 -7.53 -23.96 -5.52
C ASP A 280 -8.74 -23.72 -6.44
N ILE A 281 -9.93 -24.15 -6.01
CA ILE A 281 -11.18 -23.91 -6.73
C ILE A 281 -11.55 -22.43 -6.68
N LEU A 282 -11.52 -21.82 -5.50
CA LEU A 282 -11.83 -20.42 -5.30
C LEU A 282 -10.90 -19.50 -6.10
N ALA A 283 -9.59 -19.79 -6.10
CA ALA A 283 -8.61 -18.98 -6.84
C ALA A 283 -8.86 -18.94 -8.36
N ARG A 284 -9.52 -19.94 -8.92
CA ARG A 284 -9.80 -20.06 -10.37
C ARG A 284 -11.26 -19.84 -10.73
N HIS A 285 -12.08 -19.50 -9.75
CA HIS A 285 -13.51 -19.34 -9.97
C HIS A 285 -13.81 -18.09 -10.85
N PRO A 286 -14.75 -18.17 -11.80
CA PRO A 286 -15.11 -17.01 -12.65
C PRO A 286 -15.55 -15.79 -11.85
N SER A 287 -16.29 -15.97 -10.74
CA SER A 287 -16.70 -14.87 -9.87
C SER A 287 -15.49 -14.21 -9.17
N THR A 288 -14.45 -14.97 -8.82
CA THR A 288 -13.19 -14.43 -8.28
C THR A 288 -12.50 -13.55 -9.30
N ALA A 289 -12.43 -14.02 -10.55
CA ALA A 289 -11.85 -13.23 -11.65
C ALA A 289 -12.60 -11.91 -11.85
N GLU A 290 -13.94 -11.94 -11.84
CA GLU A 290 -14.76 -10.75 -11.97
C GLU A 290 -14.63 -9.82 -10.76
N HIS A 291 -14.65 -10.35 -9.55
CA HIS A 291 -14.48 -9.59 -8.31
C HIS A 291 -13.13 -8.84 -8.28
N LEU A 292 -12.04 -9.53 -8.57
CA LEU A 292 -10.70 -8.94 -8.63
C LEU A 292 -10.57 -7.93 -9.76
N ALA A 293 -11.12 -8.23 -10.95
CA ALA A 293 -11.13 -7.30 -12.07
C ALA A 293 -11.87 -6.00 -11.72
N ARG A 294 -13.01 -6.07 -11.00
CA ARG A 294 -13.75 -4.90 -10.51
C ARG A 294 -12.91 -4.09 -9.54
N LYS A 295 -12.26 -4.73 -8.57
CA LYS A 295 -11.38 -4.03 -7.61
C LYS A 295 -10.19 -3.37 -8.29
N LEU A 296 -9.56 -4.03 -9.27
CA LEU A 296 -8.45 -3.46 -10.04
C LEU A 296 -8.89 -2.27 -10.90
N VAL A 297 -10.04 -2.38 -11.60
CA VAL A 297 -10.60 -1.26 -12.38
C VAL A 297 -10.96 -0.10 -11.43
N GLN A 298 -11.55 -0.37 -10.28
CA GLN A 298 -11.83 0.64 -9.27
C GLN A 298 -10.54 1.33 -8.78
N ARG A 299 -9.48 0.57 -8.54
CA ARG A 299 -8.19 1.11 -8.08
C ARG A 299 -7.53 2.01 -9.12
N PHE A 300 -7.48 1.58 -10.37
CA PHE A 300 -6.67 2.21 -11.40
C PHE A 300 -7.45 3.14 -12.35
N VAL A 301 -8.74 2.91 -12.59
CA VAL A 301 -9.52 3.65 -13.59
C VAL A 301 -10.52 4.60 -12.93
N GLY A 302 -11.50 4.10 -12.20
CA GLY A 302 -12.54 4.96 -11.64
C GLY A 302 -13.46 4.26 -10.65
N GLU A 303 -14.24 5.07 -9.90
CA GLU A 303 -15.16 4.56 -8.88
C GLU A 303 -16.44 3.98 -9.49
N THR A 304 -16.83 4.44 -10.69
CA THR A 304 -18.07 4.03 -11.37
C THR A 304 -17.84 2.74 -12.16
N VAL A 305 -17.47 1.66 -11.45
CA VAL A 305 -17.06 0.37 -12.08
C VAL A 305 -18.08 -0.16 -13.10
N GLY A 306 -19.38 0.12 -12.90
CA GLY A 306 -20.43 -0.24 -13.85
C GLY A 306 -20.27 0.42 -15.24
N ALA A 307 -19.72 1.63 -15.32
CA ALA A 307 -19.43 2.32 -16.56
C ALA A 307 -18.31 1.62 -17.36
N HIS A 308 -17.42 0.88 -16.66
CA HIS A 308 -16.25 0.20 -17.21
C HIS A 308 -16.47 -1.31 -17.42
N ALA A 309 -17.71 -1.78 -17.56
CA ALA A 309 -18.04 -3.21 -17.63
C ALA A 309 -17.27 -3.97 -18.74
N GLY A 310 -17.01 -3.33 -19.87
CA GLY A 310 -16.23 -3.91 -20.97
C GLY A 310 -14.76 -4.13 -20.60
N LEU A 311 -14.17 -3.22 -19.82
CA LEU A 311 -12.80 -3.34 -19.32
C LEU A 311 -12.73 -4.40 -18.21
N VAL A 312 -13.68 -4.41 -17.29
CA VAL A 312 -13.81 -5.45 -16.25
C VAL A 312 -13.84 -6.85 -16.87
N ALA A 313 -14.70 -7.05 -17.89
CA ALA A 313 -14.81 -8.35 -18.57
C ALA A 313 -13.49 -8.77 -19.26
N ARG A 314 -12.74 -7.82 -19.82
CA ARG A 314 -11.44 -8.09 -20.44
C ARG A 314 -10.40 -8.50 -19.39
N VAL A 315 -10.31 -7.76 -18.28
CA VAL A 315 -9.37 -8.03 -17.16
C VAL A 315 -9.69 -9.37 -16.52
N ALA A 316 -10.96 -9.67 -16.26
CA ALA A 316 -11.40 -10.95 -15.72
C ALA A 316 -11.04 -12.13 -16.65
N ARG A 317 -11.18 -11.95 -17.97
CA ARG A 317 -10.77 -12.96 -18.95
C ARG A 317 -9.26 -13.18 -18.92
N ALA A 318 -8.45 -12.12 -18.88
CA ALA A 318 -7.00 -12.22 -18.81
C ALA A 318 -6.55 -12.95 -17.53
N PHE A 319 -7.21 -12.69 -16.39
CA PHE A 319 -6.99 -13.42 -15.15
C PHE A 319 -7.25 -14.92 -15.30
N LEU A 320 -8.36 -15.32 -15.90
CA LEU A 320 -8.70 -16.74 -16.11
C LEU A 320 -7.75 -17.42 -17.10
N GLU A 321 -7.45 -16.78 -18.22
CA GLU A 321 -6.55 -17.31 -19.26
C GLU A 321 -5.12 -17.47 -18.74
N SER A 322 -4.64 -16.54 -17.92
CA SER A 322 -3.32 -16.60 -17.27
C SER A 322 -3.29 -17.46 -16.02
N ARG A 323 -4.43 -18.06 -15.62
CA ARG A 323 -4.56 -18.85 -14.38
C ARG A 323 -4.20 -18.06 -13.12
N GLY A 324 -4.60 -16.81 -13.05
CA GLY A 324 -4.39 -15.93 -11.90
C GLY A 324 -3.02 -15.23 -11.86
N ASP A 325 -2.27 -15.17 -12.97
CA ASP A 325 -1.06 -14.37 -13.03
C ASP A 325 -1.40 -12.88 -12.95
N ILE A 326 -0.93 -12.24 -11.86
CA ILE A 326 -1.25 -10.84 -11.53
C ILE A 326 -0.61 -9.90 -12.54
N GLY A 327 0.62 -10.17 -12.96
CA GLY A 327 1.33 -9.37 -13.96
C GLY A 327 0.61 -9.33 -15.30
N SER A 328 0.15 -10.49 -15.80
CA SER A 328 -0.63 -10.60 -17.03
C SER A 328 -2.00 -9.91 -16.92
N THR A 329 -2.64 -10.02 -15.75
CA THR A 329 -3.92 -9.36 -15.46
C THR A 329 -3.79 -7.83 -15.49
N LEU A 330 -2.75 -7.30 -14.82
CA LEU A 330 -2.42 -5.88 -14.82
C LEU A 330 -2.04 -5.39 -16.23
N ARG A 331 -1.26 -6.16 -16.98
CA ARG A 331 -0.90 -5.82 -18.36
C ARG A 331 -2.16 -5.65 -19.22
N ALA A 332 -3.16 -6.53 -19.08
CA ALA A 332 -4.42 -6.44 -19.82
C ALA A 332 -5.26 -5.21 -19.43
N LEU A 333 -5.10 -4.70 -18.20
CA LEU A 333 -5.73 -3.48 -17.73
C LEU A 333 -4.97 -2.23 -18.18
N LEU A 334 -3.69 -2.15 -17.86
CA LEU A 334 -2.90 -0.92 -17.91
C LEU A 334 -2.42 -0.56 -19.32
N LEU A 335 -2.35 -1.55 -20.24
CA LEU A 335 -2.05 -1.33 -21.66
C LEU A 335 -3.30 -1.31 -22.54
N ASP A 336 -4.50 -1.37 -21.96
CA ASP A 336 -5.74 -1.15 -22.70
C ASP A 336 -5.94 0.37 -22.91
N VAL A 337 -6.29 0.76 -24.14
CA VAL A 337 -6.52 2.17 -24.48
C VAL A 337 -7.55 2.84 -23.56
N ARG A 338 -8.52 2.08 -23.05
CA ARG A 338 -9.54 2.57 -22.12
C ARG A 338 -8.97 2.95 -20.74
N PHE A 339 -7.80 2.45 -20.36
CA PHE A 339 -7.16 2.86 -19.12
C PHE A 339 -6.87 4.37 -19.11
N GLU A 340 -6.44 4.94 -20.24
CA GLU A 340 -6.19 6.38 -20.35
C GLU A 340 -7.47 7.16 -20.74
N GLU A 341 -8.28 6.62 -21.65
CA GLU A 341 -9.47 7.29 -22.20
C GLU A 341 -10.64 7.35 -21.21
N GLU A 342 -10.84 6.28 -20.40
CA GLU A 342 -11.96 6.17 -19.46
C GLU A 342 -11.58 6.53 -18.02
N ALA A 343 -10.32 6.94 -17.75
CA ALA A 343 -9.88 7.24 -16.40
C ALA A 343 -10.65 8.42 -15.79
N GLU A 344 -11.40 8.13 -14.73
CA GLU A 344 -12.13 9.13 -13.93
C GLU A 344 -11.19 9.79 -12.91
N PRO A 345 -11.38 11.06 -12.54
CA PRO A 345 -10.66 11.65 -11.41
C PRO A 345 -10.88 10.82 -10.14
N LYS A 346 -9.80 10.44 -9.46
CA LYS A 346 -9.86 9.72 -8.18
C LYS A 346 -9.39 10.58 -7.03
N PHE A 347 -10.20 10.66 -5.97
CA PHE A 347 -9.80 11.36 -4.75
C PHE A 347 -8.63 10.61 -4.09
N LYS A 348 -7.56 11.34 -3.77
CA LYS A 348 -6.41 10.76 -3.08
C LYS A 348 -6.82 10.32 -1.67
N ARG A 349 -6.63 9.05 -1.34
CA ARG A 349 -6.68 8.59 0.05
C ARG A 349 -5.59 9.30 0.86
N PRO A 350 -5.66 9.37 2.20
CA PRO A 350 -4.66 10.05 3.01
C PRO A 350 -3.22 9.63 2.73
N VAL A 351 -2.96 8.32 2.60
CA VAL A 351 -1.63 7.80 2.22
C VAL A 351 -1.21 8.34 0.86
N ASN A 352 -2.08 8.28 -0.16
CA ASN A 352 -1.74 8.79 -1.50
C ASN A 352 -1.50 10.31 -1.48
N PHE A 353 -2.26 11.07 -0.68
CA PHE A 353 -2.06 12.51 -0.54
C PHE A 353 -0.69 12.83 0.07
N LEU A 354 -0.40 12.25 1.24
CA LEU A 354 0.83 12.51 1.97
C LEU A 354 2.07 12.05 1.18
N ILE A 355 2.07 10.80 0.71
CA ILE A 355 3.22 10.25 -0.02
C ILE A 355 3.43 10.98 -1.35
N SER A 356 2.35 11.37 -2.07
CA SER A 356 2.52 12.14 -3.31
C SER A 356 3.15 13.51 -3.07
N ALA A 357 2.80 14.20 -1.97
CA ALA A 357 3.45 15.46 -1.62
C ALA A 357 4.94 15.26 -1.37
N LEU A 358 5.33 14.23 -0.61
CA LEU A 358 6.74 13.94 -0.33
C LEU A 358 7.52 13.61 -1.62
N ARG A 359 6.97 12.73 -2.46
CA ARG A 359 7.65 12.28 -3.68
C ARG A 359 7.80 13.38 -4.72
N MET A 360 6.70 14.09 -5.01
CA MET A 360 6.69 15.12 -6.07
C MET A 360 7.53 16.34 -5.70
N LEU A 361 7.75 16.59 -4.41
CA LEU A 361 8.65 17.62 -3.91
C LEU A 361 10.08 17.12 -3.64
N ASP A 362 10.38 15.89 -3.99
CA ASP A 362 11.70 15.25 -3.75
C ASP A 362 12.17 15.40 -2.29
N THR A 363 11.27 15.16 -1.37
CA THR A 363 11.45 15.40 0.07
C THR A 363 12.35 14.35 0.69
N ASP A 364 13.31 14.78 1.51
CA ASP A 364 14.06 13.88 2.39
C ASP A 364 13.23 13.58 3.63
N THR A 365 13.03 12.27 3.93
CA THR A 365 12.29 11.86 5.12
C THR A 365 12.81 10.56 5.72
N ASP A 366 12.67 10.44 7.02
CA ASP A 366 12.99 9.21 7.74
C ASP A 366 11.78 8.27 7.93
N GLY A 367 10.59 8.66 7.44
CA GLY A 367 9.34 7.88 7.58
C GLY A 367 8.86 7.75 9.04
N GLY A 368 9.33 8.63 9.93
CA GLY A 368 9.21 8.51 11.38
C GLY A 368 7.82 8.75 11.96
N ALA A 369 7.78 8.91 13.29
CA ALA A 369 6.54 8.97 14.06
C ALA A 369 5.63 10.15 13.65
N ASP A 370 6.21 11.33 13.35
CA ASP A 370 5.40 12.50 12.98
C ASP A 370 4.58 12.25 11.70
N LEU A 371 5.15 11.58 10.68
CA LEU A 371 4.37 11.19 9.49
C LEU A 371 3.27 10.17 9.80
N GLN A 372 3.55 9.22 10.70
CA GLN A 372 2.56 8.24 11.14
C GLN A 372 1.40 8.92 11.89
N ASP A 373 1.70 9.89 12.75
CA ASP A 373 0.70 10.68 13.46
C ASP A 373 -0.15 11.52 12.50
N ARG A 374 0.45 12.10 11.44
CA ARG A 374 -0.28 12.82 10.39
C ARG A 374 -1.23 11.88 9.62
N LEU A 375 -0.79 10.69 9.26
CA LEU A 375 -1.64 9.69 8.60
C LEU A 375 -2.79 9.23 9.52
N SER A 376 -2.50 9.05 10.80
CA SER A 376 -3.52 8.74 11.83
C SER A 376 -4.56 9.86 11.93
N ALA A 377 -4.12 11.12 12.00
CA ALA A 377 -5.01 12.30 12.05
C ALA A 377 -5.86 12.46 10.77
N MET A 378 -5.39 11.96 9.63
CA MET A 378 -6.14 11.92 8.37
C MET A 378 -7.05 10.68 8.26
N GLY A 379 -6.98 9.73 9.22
CA GLY A 379 -7.81 8.52 9.28
C GLY A 379 -7.31 7.31 8.51
N GLN A 380 -6.06 7.30 8.04
CA GLN A 380 -5.48 6.15 7.33
C GLN A 380 -4.05 5.86 7.80
N LEU A 381 -3.91 5.32 9.01
CA LEU A 381 -2.63 4.81 9.49
C LEU A 381 -2.41 3.38 8.93
N PRO A 382 -1.26 3.07 8.32
CA PRO A 382 -1.00 1.73 7.79
C PRO A 382 -1.20 0.63 8.83
N PHE A 383 -1.82 -0.46 8.41
CA PHE A 383 -2.14 -1.66 9.21
C PHE A 383 -3.05 -1.43 10.43
N ALA A 384 -3.74 -0.29 10.53
CA ALA A 384 -4.65 0.02 11.65
C ALA A 384 -6.14 -0.06 11.27
N TRP A 385 -6.48 -0.40 10.03
CA TRP A 385 -7.88 -0.50 9.61
C TRP A 385 -8.56 -1.68 10.31
N ALA A 386 -9.70 -1.40 10.96
CA ALA A 386 -10.27 -2.33 11.93
C ALA A 386 -11.11 -3.45 11.30
N THR A 387 -11.69 -3.24 10.12
CA THR A 387 -12.62 -4.18 9.47
C THR A 387 -11.97 -4.95 8.32
N PRO A 388 -12.39 -6.20 8.05
CA PRO A 388 -11.72 -7.08 7.08
C PRO A 388 -11.83 -6.64 5.62
N ASP A 389 -12.79 -5.76 5.28
CA ASP A 389 -12.98 -5.19 3.94
C ASP A 389 -11.85 -4.25 3.50
N GLY A 390 -11.03 -3.78 4.46
CA GLY A 390 -9.92 -2.85 4.21
C GLY A 390 -10.36 -1.42 3.86
N PRO A 391 -9.41 -0.50 3.73
CA PRO A 391 -9.69 0.88 3.32
C PRO A 391 -10.29 0.95 1.91
N THR A 392 -11.38 1.65 1.76
CA THR A 392 -12.06 1.79 0.45
C THR A 392 -11.30 2.69 -0.52
N ASP A 393 -11.44 2.39 -1.82
CA ASP A 393 -10.99 3.24 -2.93
C ASP A 393 -12.03 4.31 -3.34
N GLU A 394 -13.17 4.39 -2.66
CA GLU A 394 -14.20 5.41 -2.88
C GLU A 394 -13.82 6.73 -2.20
N ALA A 395 -14.18 7.85 -2.85
CA ALA A 395 -13.84 9.19 -2.37
C ALA A 395 -14.61 9.62 -1.11
N ALA A 396 -15.87 9.16 -0.97
CA ALA A 396 -16.79 9.69 0.03
C ALA A 396 -16.26 9.66 1.48
N PRO A 397 -15.68 8.56 2.00
CA PRO A 397 -15.15 8.50 3.36
C PRO A 397 -13.98 9.45 3.62
N TRP A 398 -13.21 9.80 2.59
CA TRP A 398 -11.96 10.57 2.70
C TRP A 398 -12.12 12.08 2.59
N LYS A 399 -13.29 12.56 2.13
CA LYS A 399 -13.55 14.00 1.94
C LYS A 399 -13.65 14.80 3.24
N GLY A 400 -13.88 14.15 4.37
CA GLY A 400 -13.99 14.81 5.69
C GLY A 400 -12.67 15.29 6.29
N GLY A 401 -11.51 14.79 5.84
CA GLY A 401 -10.20 15.01 6.45
C GLY A 401 -9.41 16.22 5.91
N LEU A 402 -10.04 17.21 5.28
CA LEU A 402 -9.34 18.31 4.61
C LEU A 402 -8.51 19.19 5.55
N LEU A 403 -8.99 19.43 6.77
CA LEU A 403 -8.25 20.26 7.75
C LEU A 403 -6.88 19.65 8.09
N SER A 404 -6.83 18.34 8.35
CA SER A 404 -5.57 17.63 8.63
C SER A 404 -4.63 17.65 7.44
N ARG A 405 -5.14 17.62 6.20
CA ARG A 405 -4.34 17.73 4.97
C ARG A 405 -3.76 19.13 4.82
N TRP A 406 -4.55 20.17 5.05
CA TRP A 406 -4.07 21.55 4.98
C TRP A 406 -3.03 21.85 6.05
N GLN A 407 -3.25 21.37 7.28
CA GLN A 407 -2.26 21.49 8.35
C GLN A 407 -0.95 20.77 7.99
N PHE A 408 -1.02 19.56 7.43
CA PHE A 408 0.17 18.87 6.95
C PHE A 408 0.89 19.65 5.85
N ALA A 409 0.17 20.20 4.86
CA ALA A 409 0.77 20.96 3.78
C ALA A 409 1.54 22.19 4.30
N LEU A 410 0.94 22.94 5.23
CA LEU A 410 1.58 24.10 5.88
C LEU A 410 2.78 23.69 6.75
N ASP A 411 2.68 22.59 7.48
CA ASP A 411 3.76 22.13 8.35
C ASP A 411 4.92 21.56 7.53
N LEU A 412 4.62 20.85 6.43
CA LEU A 412 5.62 20.27 5.53
C LEU A 412 6.50 21.37 4.91
N THR A 413 5.87 22.38 4.30
CA THR A 413 6.61 23.43 3.60
C THR A 413 7.36 24.35 4.56
N ALA A 414 6.86 24.52 5.77
CA ALA A 414 7.52 25.31 6.82
C ALA A 414 8.57 24.52 7.63
N GLY A 415 8.92 23.29 7.21
CA GLY A 415 9.93 22.47 7.88
C GLY A 415 9.55 22.03 9.30
N ARG A 416 8.25 21.94 9.63
CA ARG A 416 7.73 21.54 10.95
C ARG A 416 7.33 20.07 11.05
N VAL A 417 7.57 19.29 10.00
CA VAL A 417 7.38 17.83 10.05
C VAL A 417 8.69 17.18 10.48
N GLY A 418 8.69 16.55 11.63
CA GLY A 418 9.89 15.93 12.21
C GLY A 418 10.50 14.87 11.30
N GLY A 419 11.83 14.87 11.17
CA GLY A 419 12.57 13.92 10.32
C GLY A 419 12.33 14.13 8.81
N THR A 420 11.77 15.28 8.39
CA THR A 420 11.37 15.52 7.00
C THR A 420 11.81 16.91 6.54
N ARG A 421 12.42 17.02 5.36
CA ARG A 421 12.89 18.27 4.76
C ARG A 421 12.52 18.35 3.29
N VAL A 422 11.81 19.40 2.91
CA VAL A 422 11.54 19.74 1.51
C VAL A 422 12.66 20.64 0.98
N PRO A 423 13.31 20.33 -0.15
CA PRO A 423 14.39 21.14 -0.72
C PRO A 423 13.83 22.33 -1.55
N LEU A 424 13.06 23.22 -0.92
CA LEU A 424 12.38 24.33 -1.63
C LEU A 424 13.35 25.29 -2.31
N ASP A 425 14.47 25.62 -1.67
CA ASP A 425 15.48 26.51 -2.23
C ASP A 425 16.11 25.93 -3.50
N GLU A 426 16.38 24.64 -3.49
CA GLU A 426 16.91 23.89 -4.64
C GLU A 426 15.89 23.89 -5.80
N TRP A 427 14.61 23.70 -5.50
CA TRP A 427 13.54 23.78 -6.48
C TRP A 427 13.37 25.19 -7.04
N MET A 428 13.45 26.24 -6.22
CA MET A 428 13.37 27.63 -6.68
C MET A 428 14.53 27.97 -7.60
N GLU A 429 15.74 27.53 -7.28
CA GLU A 429 16.92 27.72 -8.11
C GLU A 429 16.77 27.01 -9.45
N ALA A 430 16.37 25.72 -9.43
CA ALA A 430 16.16 24.93 -10.65
C ALA A 430 15.07 25.52 -11.55
N ALA A 431 13.99 26.06 -10.97
CA ALA A 431 12.92 26.73 -11.70
C ALA A 431 13.32 28.09 -12.29
N GLY A 432 14.34 28.74 -11.73
CA GLY A 432 14.64 30.15 -12.02
C GLY A 432 13.49 31.09 -11.64
N ALA A 433 12.56 30.63 -10.78
CA ALA A 433 11.35 31.38 -10.43
C ALA A 433 11.64 32.41 -9.36
N LYS A 434 11.31 33.70 -9.65
CA LYS A 434 11.61 34.83 -8.77
C LYS A 434 10.37 35.66 -8.38
N THR A 435 9.24 35.42 -9.00
CA THR A 435 7.99 36.10 -8.72
C THR A 435 6.92 35.11 -8.24
N PRO A 436 5.91 35.58 -7.47
CA PRO A 436 4.80 34.71 -7.07
C PRO A 436 4.15 33.99 -8.25
N ASP A 437 3.90 34.66 -9.36
CA ASP A 437 3.34 34.05 -10.57
C ASP A 437 4.21 32.94 -11.12
N SER A 438 5.52 33.18 -11.26
CA SER A 438 6.44 32.16 -11.77
C SER A 438 6.59 30.97 -10.82
N LEU A 439 6.49 31.18 -9.50
CA LEU A 439 6.46 30.10 -8.51
C LEU A 439 5.19 29.26 -8.63
N ILE A 440 4.02 29.93 -8.81
CA ILE A 440 2.74 29.23 -8.97
C ILE A 440 2.74 28.37 -10.23
N ASP A 441 3.25 28.88 -11.35
CA ASP A 441 3.33 28.10 -12.60
C ASP A 441 4.29 26.93 -12.46
N SER A 442 5.44 27.17 -11.91
CA SER A 442 6.50 26.19 -11.75
C SER A 442 6.08 25.05 -10.83
N PHE A 443 5.65 25.35 -9.61
CA PHE A 443 5.18 24.32 -8.68
C PHE A 443 3.83 23.70 -9.10
N GLY A 444 2.98 24.44 -9.83
CA GLY A 444 1.79 23.91 -10.48
C GLY A 444 2.14 22.80 -11.47
N SER A 445 3.12 23.02 -12.32
CA SER A 445 3.63 21.99 -13.25
C SER A 445 4.14 20.75 -12.53
N ILE A 446 4.89 20.92 -11.42
CA ILE A 446 5.37 19.78 -10.63
C ILE A 446 4.22 19.01 -9.99
N LEU A 447 3.35 19.70 -9.24
CA LEU A 447 2.37 19.09 -8.35
C LEU A 447 1.08 18.69 -9.05
N LEU A 448 0.68 19.43 -10.10
CA LEU A 448 -0.57 19.23 -10.82
C LEU A 448 -0.38 18.68 -12.24
N GLY A 449 0.86 18.70 -12.76
CA GLY A 449 1.18 18.37 -14.15
C GLY A 449 0.73 19.45 -15.15
N THR A 450 0.26 20.59 -14.65
CA THR A 450 -0.19 21.73 -15.45
C THR A 450 -0.20 23.00 -14.61
N ALA A 451 -0.28 24.16 -15.25
CA ALA A 451 -0.56 25.39 -14.54
C ALA A 451 -1.91 25.31 -13.82
N PRO A 452 -2.02 25.86 -12.59
CA PRO A 452 -3.29 25.88 -11.87
C PRO A 452 -4.32 26.76 -12.59
N ASP A 453 -5.61 26.45 -12.39
CA ASP A 453 -6.70 27.28 -12.91
C ASP A 453 -6.70 28.72 -12.36
N GLU A 454 -7.39 29.63 -13.05
CA GLU A 454 -7.45 31.05 -12.69
C GLU A 454 -7.98 31.28 -11.27
N THR A 455 -8.90 30.46 -10.78
CA THR A 455 -9.45 30.57 -9.41
C THR A 455 -8.39 30.25 -8.38
N THR A 456 -7.68 29.13 -8.57
CA THR A 456 -6.59 28.69 -7.70
C THR A 456 -5.44 29.70 -7.75
N ARG A 457 -5.05 30.14 -8.96
CA ARG A 457 -4.02 31.17 -9.15
C ARG A 457 -4.37 32.45 -8.43
N GLY A 458 -5.57 33.01 -8.64
CA GLY A 458 -6.04 34.22 -8.00
C GLY A 458 -6.06 34.16 -6.48
N ALA A 459 -6.48 32.99 -5.93
CA ALA A 459 -6.46 32.76 -4.49
C ALA A 459 -5.03 32.74 -3.92
N LEU A 460 -4.08 32.08 -4.62
CA LEU A 460 -2.68 32.01 -4.22
C LEU A 460 -2.03 33.40 -4.27
N LEU A 461 -2.21 34.16 -5.35
CA LEU A 461 -1.69 35.52 -5.48
C LEU A 461 -2.24 36.44 -4.40
N SER A 462 -3.54 36.31 -4.08
CA SER A 462 -4.15 37.07 -2.99
C SER A 462 -3.55 36.71 -1.62
N ALA A 463 -3.28 35.41 -1.40
CA ALA A 463 -2.73 34.92 -0.14
C ALA A 463 -1.27 35.37 0.09
N VAL A 464 -0.49 35.51 -0.97
CA VAL A 464 0.93 35.95 -0.88
C VAL A 464 1.11 37.46 -1.14
N GLY A 465 0.04 38.15 -1.51
CA GLY A 465 0.07 39.60 -1.78
C GLY A 465 0.47 40.41 -0.55
N GLY A 466 1.59 41.15 -0.65
CA GLY A 466 2.10 41.99 0.45
C GLY A 466 2.95 41.23 1.49
N ILE A 467 3.26 39.95 1.28
CA ILE A 467 4.15 39.17 2.15
C ILE A 467 5.57 39.25 1.56
N GLU A 468 6.53 39.69 2.36
CA GLU A 468 7.93 39.76 1.92
C GLU A 468 8.61 38.40 1.88
N GLN A 469 8.31 37.52 2.82
CA GLN A 469 8.78 36.10 2.89
C GLN A 469 7.95 35.30 3.95
N PRO A 470 7.77 33.99 3.85
CA PRO A 470 8.27 33.01 2.87
C PRO A 470 7.24 32.71 1.74
N VAL A 471 7.42 33.27 0.56
CA VAL A 471 6.44 33.20 -0.54
C VAL A 471 6.35 31.75 -1.12
N ALA A 472 7.49 31.09 -1.30
CA ALA A 472 7.50 29.74 -1.88
C ALA A 472 6.80 28.71 -1.00
N GLU A 473 7.02 28.74 0.30
CA GLU A 473 6.37 27.84 1.28
C GLU A 473 4.84 27.98 1.21
N LEU A 474 4.33 29.23 1.15
CA LEU A 474 2.89 29.50 1.08
C LEU A 474 2.29 29.07 -0.28
N VAL A 475 3.00 29.32 -1.38
CA VAL A 475 2.57 28.87 -2.72
C VAL A 475 2.47 27.35 -2.77
N VAL A 476 3.51 26.63 -2.33
CA VAL A 476 3.52 25.16 -2.34
C VAL A 476 2.47 24.60 -1.39
N ALA A 477 2.35 25.13 -0.17
CA ALA A 477 1.30 24.73 0.76
C ALA A 477 -0.10 24.95 0.19
N GLY A 478 -0.32 26.08 -0.48
CA GLY A 478 -1.58 26.40 -1.13
C GLY A 478 -1.91 25.46 -2.29
N LEU A 479 -0.92 25.11 -3.13
CA LEU A 479 -1.08 24.13 -4.21
C LEU A 479 -1.42 22.73 -3.66
N LEU A 480 -0.72 22.27 -2.63
CA LEU A 480 -1.00 21.00 -1.95
C LEU A 480 -2.40 20.98 -1.31
N SER A 481 -2.87 22.17 -0.85
CA SER A 481 -4.19 22.33 -0.25
C SER A 481 -5.31 22.54 -1.29
N SER A 482 -4.95 22.81 -2.55
CA SER A 482 -5.90 23.09 -3.62
C SER A 482 -6.79 21.89 -3.94
N PRO A 483 -8.01 22.12 -4.43
CA PRO A 483 -8.88 21.01 -4.90
C PRO A 483 -8.19 20.14 -5.95
N ALA A 484 -7.41 20.73 -6.86
CA ALA A 484 -6.73 19.99 -7.94
C ALA A 484 -5.74 18.94 -7.39
N PHE A 485 -4.98 19.26 -6.33
CA PHE A 485 -4.04 18.30 -5.75
C PHE A 485 -4.72 17.16 -4.96
N GLN A 486 -5.97 17.35 -4.51
CA GLN A 486 -6.71 16.29 -3.80
C GLN A 486 -7.09 15.12 -4.73
N TRP A 487 -7.02 15.31 -6.02
CA TRP A 487 -7.36 14.31 -7.04
C TRP A 487 -6.12 13.83 -7.80
N ARG A 488 -6.24 12.62 -8.38
CA ARG A 488 -5.22 12.01 -9.23
C ARG A 488 -5.86 11.34 -10.43
#